data_26c215f359819997fb3a711c3b47d075
#
_entry.id   26c215f359819997fb3a711c3b47d075
#
_cell.length_a   1.000
_cell.length_b   1.000
_cell.length_c   1.000
_cell.angle_alpha   90.00
_cell.angle_beta   90.00
_cell.angle_gamma   90.00
#
_symmetry.space_group_name_H-M   'P 1'
#
loop_
_entity.id
_entity.type
_entity.pdbx_description
1 polymer ?
#
loop_
_entity_poly.entity_id
_entity_poly.type
_entity_poly.pdbx_seq_one_letter_code
_entity_poly.pdbx_strand_id
1 'polypeptide(L)'
;MVGSYINYCTGCIVYISYRKRRIMNIFYLSHDPDLAARVQYNKHVVKMILESAQLLCTAHHELGNHDVPYKSTHRNHPSAIWARSNDLSYLWLYEHMIALGKEYTRRYGKMHLTIEKCHDVLMQLPPGIPSNDWEQPPQCMPDEYKAECSVDAYWNYYEAEKHTVANANEEKITRQKLYEKSIIDRSISV
;
A
#
# COMPACT_ATOMS: atom_id res chain seq x y z
N MET A 1 -12.79 -19.29 -1.21
CA MET A 1 -14.20 -19.69 -1.32
C MET A 1 -14.99 -18.51 -1.84
N VAL A 2 -15.71 -18.67 -2.95
CA VAL A 2 -16.56 -17.64 -3.57
C VAL A 2 -17.91 -17.74 -2.88
N GLY A 3 -18.24 -16.74 -2.05
CA GLY A 3 -19.56 -16.67 -1.42
C GLY A 3 -20.61 -16.23 -2.45
N SER A 4 -21.50 -17.14 -2.82
CA SER A 4 -22.67 -16.85 -3.68
C SER A 4 -23.87 -16.69 -2.77
N TYR A 5 -24.47 -15.50 -2.72
CA TYR A 5 -25.79 -15.30 -2.13
C TYR A 5 -26.84 -15.42 -3.22
N ILE A 6 -27.84 -16.29 -2.99
CA ILE A 6 -28.97 -16.49 -3.89
C ILE A 6 -30.13 -15.66 -3.35
N ASN A 7 -30.51 -14.60 -4.07
CA ASN A 7 -31.77 -13.92 -3.83
C ASN A 7 -32.84 -14.49 -4.77
N TYR A 8 -33.89 -15.08 -4.22
CA TYR A 8 -35.04 -15.56 -4.98
C TYR A 8 -35.97 -14.40 -5.29
N CYS A 9 -36.03 -14.00 -6.55
CA CYS A 9 -37.19 -13.28 -7.08
C CYS A 9 -37.78 -14.10 -8.22
N THR A 10 -39.09 -14.19 -8.24
CA THR A 10 -39.86 -15.06 -9.11
C THR A 10 -39.43 -15.03 -10.59
N GLY A 11 -38.74 -16.07 -11.03
CA GLY A 11 -38.62 -16.43 -12.45
C GLY A 11 -37.31 -16.10 -13.18
N CYS A 12 -36.31 -15.42 -12.56
CA CYS A 12 -35.03 -15.20 -13.22
C CYS A 12 -33.87 -15.43 -12.21
N ILE A 13 -32.96 -16.35 -12.53
CA ILE A 13 -31.70 -16.52 -11.83
C ILE A 13 -30.74 -15.46 -12.36
N VAL A 14 -30.59 -14.36 -11.64
CA VAL A 14 -29.56 -13.34 -11.94
C VAL A 14 -28.30 -13.75 -11.21
N TYR A 15 -27.32 -14.29 -11.94
CA TYR A 15 -25.96 -14.46 -11.43
C TYR A 15 -25.29 -13.08 -11.31
N ILE A 16 -25.36 -12.48 -10.14
CA ILE A 16 -24.56 -11.31 -9.85
C ILE A 16 -23.13 -11.79 -9.58
N SER A 17 -22.31 -11.82 -10.62
CA SER A 17 -20.88 -12.00 -10.48
C SER A 17 -20.31 -10.74 -9.81
N TYR A 18 -20.14 -10.79 -8.51
CA TYR A 18 -19.30 -9.78 -7.81
C TYR A 18 -17.86 -9.98 -8.28
N ARG A 19 -17.46 -9.24 -9.32
CA ARG A 19 -16.03 -9.01 -9.55
C ARG A 19 -15.51 -8.39 -8.26
N LYS A 20 -14.71 -9.16 -7.50
CA LYS A 20 -13.95 -8.66 -6.34
C LYS A 20 -13.22 -7.41 -6.84
N ARG A 21 -13.73 -6.22 -6.51
CA ARG A 21 -13.05 -4.97 -6.85
C ARG A 21 -11.63 -5.15 -6.34
N ARG A 22 -10.64 -5.00 -7.21
CA ARG A 22 -9.25 -4.92 -6.77
C ARG A 22 -9.19 -3.68 -5.89
N ILE A 23 -9.21 -3.89 -4.59
CA ILE A 23 -9.05 -2.83 -3.62
C ILE A 23 -7.57 -2.47 -3.70
N MET A 24 -7.29 -1.26 -4.17
CA MET A 24 -5.96 -0.67 -4.07
C MET A 24 -5.67 -0.46 -2.58
N ASN A 25 -4.45 -0.76 -2.16
CA ASN A 25 -4.08 -0.68 -0.76
C ASN A 25 -2.63 -0.17 -0.65
N ILE A 26 -2.25 0.42 0.47
CA ILE A 26 -0.88 0.87 0.74
C ILE A 26 -0.19 0.03 1.80
N PHE A 27 -0.92 -0.81 2.53
CA PHE A 27 -0.43 -1.62 3.66
C PHE A 27 0.43 -0.82 4.64
N TYR A 28 -0.24 0.13 5.31
CA TYR A 28 0.37 1.00 6.32
C TYR A 28 0.66 0.22 7.62
N LEU A 29 1.71 -0.61 7.60
CA LEU A 29 2.06 -1.54 8.69
C LEU A 29 2.96 -0.90 9.76
N SER A 30 3.43 0.33 9.54
CA SER A 30 4.22 1.13 10.49
C SER A 30 4.14 2.59 10.10
N HIS A 31 4.38 3.49 11.06
CA HIS A 31 4.63 4.91 10.79
C HIS A 31 5.96 5.12 10.05
N ASP A 32 6.93 4.24 10.28
CA ASP A 32 8.22 4.21 9.58
C ASP A 32 8.05 3.47 8.24
N PRO A 33 8.28 4.16 7.09
CA PRO A 33 8.11 3.57 5.76
C PRO A 33 9.10 2.42 5.47
N ASP A 34 10.32 2.46 6.00
CA ASP A 34 11.29 1.37 5.84
C ASP A 34 10.83 0.10 6.57
N LEU A 35 10.31 0.26 7.78
CA LEU A 35 9.79 -0.85 8.56
C LEU A 35 8.53 -1.42 7.92
N ALA A 36 7.61 -0.56 7.46
CA ALA A 36 6.42 -0.97 6.73
C ALA A 36 6.75 -1.81 5.49
N ALA A 37 7.82 -1.46 4.76
CA ALA A 37 8.27 -2.20 3.58
C ALA A 37 8.88 -3.57 3.94
N ARG A 38 9.72 -3.63 4.96
CA ARG A 38 10.45 -4.86 5.37
C ARG A 38 9.53 -5.99 5.78
N VAL A 39 8.38 -5.66 6.37
CA VAL A 39 7.44 -6.65 6.90
C VAL A 39 6.44 -7.16 5.87
N GLN A 40 6.44 -6.63 4.66
CA GLN A 40 5.55 -7.11 3.63
C GLN A 40 6.00 -8.45 3.05
N TYR A 41 5.04 -9.32 2.73
CA TYR A 41 5.27 -10.57 2.00
C TYR A 41 5.85 -10.29 0.60
N ASN A 42 6.62 -11.24 0.06
CA ASN A 42 7.32 -11.11 -1.23
C ASN A 42 6.41 -10.62 -2.36
N LYS A 43 5.19 -11.19 -2.47
CA LYS A 43 4.23 -10.76 -3.50
C LYS A 43 3.77 -9.31 -3.32
N HIS A 44 3.66 -8.84 -2.07
CA HIS A 44 3.29 -7.45 -1.79
C HIS A 44 4.46 -6.52 -2.07
N VAL A 45 5.69 -6.84 -1.66
CA VAL A 45 6.86 -6.02 -2.01
C VAL A 45 6.92 -5.76 -3.51
N VAL A 46 6.76 -6.79 -4.35
CA VAL A 46 6.76 -6.63 -5.81
C VAL A 46 5.60 -5.75 -6.30
N LYS A 47 4.40 -6.02 -5.82
CA LYS A 47 3.18 -5.37 -6.31
C LYS A 47 3.06 -3.92 -5.85
N MET A 48 3.39 -3.66 -4.58
CA MET A 48 3.16 -2.36 -3.95
C MET A 48 4.09 -1.26 -4.47
N ILE A 49 5.26 -1.60 -5.00
CA ILE A 49 6.11 -0.63 -5.70
C ILE A 49 5.36 0.02 -6.86
N LEU A 50 4.72 -0.80 -7.70
CA LEU A 50 3.96 -0.29 -8.84
C LEU A 50 2.70 0.47 -8.40
N GLU A 51 1.95 -0.06 -7.43
CA GLU A 51 0.72 0.59 -6.94
C GLU A 51 1.02 1.94 -6.28
N SER A 52 2.08 2.04 -5.47
CA SER A 52 2.51 3.32 -4.88
C SER A 52 2.92 4.33 -5.96
N ALA A 53 3.72 3.92 -6.94
CA ALA A 53 4.09 4.79 -8.05
C ALA A 53 2.88 5.27 -8.85
N GLN A 54 1.88 4.41 -9.07
CA GLN A 54 0.64 4.80 -9.75
C GLN A 54 -0.18 5.81 -8.95
N LEU A 55 -0.23 5.70 -7.62
CA LEU A 55 -0.90 6.67 -6.75
C LEU A 55 -0.19 8.02 -6.79
N LEU A 56 1.15 8.02 -6.70
CA LEU A 56 1.96 9.23 -6.77
C LEU A 56 1.86 9.91 -8.14
N CYS A 57 1.93 9.17 -9.26
CA CYS A 57 1.68 9.71 -10.59
C CYS A 57 0.25 10.27 -10.71
N THR A 58 -0.74 9.63 -10.11
CA THR A 58 -2.11 10.14 -10.08
C THR A 58 -2.18 11.46 -9.31
N ALA A 59 -1.45 11.62 -8.19
CA ALA A 59 -1.37 12.87 -7.47
C ALA A 59 -0.82 14.00 -8.37
N HIS A 60 0.24 13.75 -9.12
CA HIS A 60 0.77 14.72 -10.10
C HIS A 60 -0.26 15.10 -11.16
N HIS A 61 -0.92 14.14 -11.79
CA HIS A 61 -1.94 14.40 -12.80
C HIS A 61 -3.10 15.27 -12.27
N GLU A 62 -3.59 14.94 -11.08
CA GLU A 62 -4.72 15.66 -10.47
C GLU A 62 -4.33 17.08 -10.02
N LEU A 63 -3.04 17.33 -9.79
CA LEU A 63 -2.49 18.63 -9.41
C LEU A 63 -1.82 19.40 -10.60
N GLY A 64 -2.05 18.93 -11.82
CA GLY A 64 -1.70 19.66 -13.04
C GLY A 64 -0.32 19.36 -13.64
N ASN A 65 0.43 18.42 -13.09
CA ASN A 65 1.66 17.93 -13.72
C ASN A 65 1.39 16.59 -14.44
N HIS A 66 1.47 16.61 -15.76
CA HIS A 66 1.22 15.42 -16.59
C HIS A 66 2.49 14.74 -17.11
N ASP A 67 3.67 15.27 -16.79
CA ASP A 67 4.96 14.71 -17.18
C ASP A 67 5.46 13.71 -16.14
N VAL A 68 4.74 12.59 -16.02
CA VAL A 68 5.05 11.48 -15.11
C VAL A 68 4.88 10.14 -15.82
N PRO A 69 5.63 9.09 -15.42
CA PRO A 69 5.72 7.82 -16.17
C PRO A 69 4.42 7.03 -16.33
N TYR A 70 3.49 7.12 -15.38
CA TYR A 70 2.24 6.37 -15.41
C TYR A 70 1.03 7.29 -15.54
N LYS A 71 0.00 6.80 -16.24
CA LYS A 71 -1.28 7.50 -16.39
C LYS A 71 -2.03 7.55 -15.06
N SER A 72 -2.88 8.57 -14.89
CA SER A 72 -3.81 8.65 -13.75
C SER A 72 -4.70 7.42 -13.70
N THR A 73 -4.80 6.82 -12.51
CA THR A 73 -5.63 5.65 -12.24
C THR A 73 -6.25 5.74 -10.85
N HIS A 74 -7.44 5.16 -10.68
CA HIS A 74 -8.12 5.10 -9.38
C HIS A 74 -8.22 6.47 -8.67
N ARG A 75 -8.36 7.56 -9.43
CA ARG A 75 -8.33 8.95 -8.93
C ARG A 75 -9.25 9.23 -7.73
N ASN A 76 -10.38 8.51 -7.65
CA ASN A 76 -11.37 8.65 -6.58
C ASN A 76 -11.21 7.60 -5.46
N HIS A 77 -10.16 6.79 -5.50
CA HIS A 77 -9.88 5.84 -4.42
C HIS A 77 -9.38 6.60 -3.18
N PRO A 78 -9.82 6.24 -1.95
CA PRO A 78 -9.41 6.96 -0.74
C PRO A 78 -7.89 7.12 -0.60
N SER A 79 -7.10 6.08 -0.89
CA SER A 79 -5.63 6.16 -0.86
C SER A 79 -5.06 7.12 -1.91
N ALA A 80 -5.70 7.28 -3.07
CA ALA A 80 -5.27 8.24 -4.09
C ALA A 80 -5.61 9.68 -3.69
N ILE A 81 -6.74 9.88 -3.02
CA ILE A 81 -7.12 11.18 -2.45
C ILE A 81 -6.14 11.54 -1.34
N TRP A 82 -5.88 10.62 -0.41
CA TRP A 82 -4.94 10.82 0.69
C TRP A 82 -3.53 11.13 0.20
N ALA A 83 -3.01 10.43 -0.80
CA ALA A 83 -1.67 10.66 -1.34
C ALA A 83 -1.46 12.07 -1.93
N ARG A 84 -2.54 12.80 -2.25
CA ARG A 84 -2.51 14.17 -2.76
C ARG A 84 -3.15 15.21 -1.84
N SER A 85 -3.60 14.80 -0.66
CA SER A 85 -4.25 15.70 0.29
C SER A 85 -3.27 16.66 0.96
N ASN A 86 -2.03 16.22 1.15
CA ASN A 86 -0.94 17.06 1.67
C ASN A 86 0.44 16.49 1.32
N ASP A 87 1.46 17.33 1.50
CA ASP A 87 2.86 16.99 1.23
C ASP A 87 3.39 15.85 2.10
N LEU A 88 3.02 15.78 3.38
CA LEU A 88 3.47 14.72 4.30
C LEU A 88 2.94 13.34 3.87
N SER A 89 1.67 13.27 3.42
CA SER A 89 1.07 12.04 2.90
C SER A 89 1.77 11.57 1.63
N TYR A 90 2.06 12.52 0.72
CA TYR A 90 2.81 12.25 -0.49
C TYR A 90 4.22 11.72 -0.18
N LEU A 91 4.97 12.42 0.68
CA LEU A 91 6.33 12.07 1.06
C LEU A 91 6.39 10.70 1.73
N TRP A 92 5.48 10.42 2.67
CA TRP A 92 5.44 9.10 3.29
C TRP A 92 5.25 7.99 2.24
N LEU A 93 4.32 8.17 1.29
CA LEU A 93 4.06 7.17 0.25
C LEU A 93 5.26 7.02 -0.71
N TYR A 94 5.93 8.11 -1.03
CA TYR A 94 7.15 8.10 -1.83
C TYR A 94 8.29 7.35 -1.12
N GLU A 95 8.55 7.68 0.14
CA GLU A 95 9.58 7.01 0.96
C GLU A 95 9.28 5.51 1.10
N HIS A 96 8.01 5.15 1.30
CA HIS A 96 7.59 3.75 1.34
C HIS A 96 7.82 3.03 -0.01
N MET A 97 7.54 3.67 -1.13
CA MET A 97 7.85 3.13 -2.46
C MET A 97 9.35 2.87 -2.62
N ILE A 98 10.19 3.80 -2.18
CA ILE A 98 11.66 3.66 -2.24
C ILE A 98 12.13 2.55 -1.31
N ALA A 99 11.60 2.47 -0.09
CA ALA A 99 11.89 1.41 0.87
C ALA A 99 11.52 0.02 0.31
N LEU A 100 10.36 -0.11 -0.32
CA LEU A 100 9.95 -1.33 -1.04
C LEU A 100 10.92 -1.66 -2.19
N GLY A 101 11.42 -0.66 -2.91
CA GLY A 101 12.43 -0.83 -3.95
C GLY A 101 13.75 -1.37 -3.42
N LYS A 102 14.23 -0.84 -2.29
CA LYS A 102 15.42 -1.34 -1.57
C LYS A 102 15.20 -2.79 -1.11
N GLU A 103 14.04 -3.07 -0.52
CA GLU A 103 13.69 -4.41 -0.05
C GLU A 103 13.57 -5.42 -1.23
N TYR A 104 13.01 -4.98 -2.35
CA TYR A 104 12.98 -5.79 -3.59
C TYR A 104 14.41 -6.12 -4.06
N THR A 105 15.31 -5.13 -4.10
CA THR A 105 16.70 -5.34 -4.49
C THR A 105 17.42 -6.30 -3.54
N ARG A 106 17.19 -6.14 -2.22
CA ARG A 106 17.74 -7.04 -1.20
C ARG A 106 17.28 -8.49 -1.38
N ARG A 107 15.98 -8.71 -1.71
CA ARG A 107 15.40 -10.07 -1.86
C ARG A 107 15.74 -10.72 -3.21
N TYR A 108 15.82 -9.94 -4.28
CA TYR A 108 15.88 -10.46 -5.65
C TYR A 108 17.18 -10.12 -6.41
N GLY A 109 18.09 -9.35 -5.83
CA GLY A 109 19.38 -9.01 -6.40
C GLY A 109 19.33 -8.10 -7.64
N LYS A 110 18.20 -7.41 -7.87
CA LYS A 110 18.02 -6.53 -9.03
C LYS A 110 17.12 -5.34 -8.70
N MET A 111 17.26 -4.25 -9.43
CA MET A 111 16.39 -3.08 -9.28
C MET A 111 15.02 -3.35 -9.93
N HIS A 112 13.96 -2.85 -9.29
CA HIS A 112 12.61 -2.91 -9.85
C HIS A 112 12.44 -1.81 -10.90
N LEU A 113 11.96 -2.16 -12.09
CA LEU A 113 11.82 -1.23 -13.23
C LEU A 113 10.98 0.03 -12.92
N THR A 114 10.00 -0.08 -12.04
CA THR A 114 9.21 1.08 -11.61
C THR A 114 10.05 2.08 -10.83
N ILE A 115 10.97 1.62 -9.98
CA ILE A 115 11.89 2.52 -9.25
C ILE A 115 12.79 3.25 -10.24
N GLU A 116 13.38 2.53 -11.18
CA GLU A 116 14.22 3.11 -12.23
C GLU A 116 13.51 4.22 -13.03
N LYS A 117 12.22 4.01 -13.34
CA LYS A 117 11.42 4.97 -14.12
C LYS A 117 10.90 6.16 -13.32
N CYS A 118 10.64 5.96 -12.03
CA CYS A 118 9.80 6.90 -11.27
C CYS A 118 10.57 7.66 -10.18
N HIS A 119 11.72 7.15 -9.72
CA HIS A 119 12.45 7.71 -8.59
C HIS A 119 12.66 9.22 -8.71
N ASP A 120 13.34 9.66 -9.77
CA ASP A 120 13.76 11.06 -9.91
C ASP A 120 12.58 12.02 -10.10
N VAL A 121 11.57 11.59 -10.86
CA VAL A 121 10.39 12.41 -11.13
C VAL A 121 9.50 12.54 -9.90
N LEU A 122 9.24 11.43 -9.21
CA LEU A 122 8.35 11.40 -8.04
C LEU A 122 9.02 11.89 -6.76
N MET A 123 10.32 12.10 -6.74
CA MET A 123 11.02 12.79 -5.65
C MET A 123 10.58 14.25 -5.52
N GLN A 124 10.10 14.84 -6.61
CA GLN A 124 9.57 16.19 -6.61
C GLN A 124 8.10 16.17 -6.19
N LEU A 125 7.72 17.07 -5.30
CA LEU A 125 6.31 17.26 -4.96
C LEU A 125 5.52 17.77 -6.16
N PRO A 126 4.28 17.30 -6.36
CA PRO A 126 3.43 17.83 -7.41
C PRO A 126 3.10 19.30 -7.13
N PRO A 127 2.92 20.15 -8.19
CA PRO A 127 2.67 21.56 -8.02
C PRO A 127 1.37 21.82 -7.27
N GLY A 128 1.42 22.75 -6.30
CA GLY A 128 0.23 23.15 -5.55
C GLY A 128 -0.32 22.11 -4.58
N ILE A 129 0.45 21.08 -4.25
CA ILE A 129 0.06 20.16 -3.18
C ILE A 129 -0.11 20.94 -1.87
N PRO A 130 -1.21 20.73 -1.11
CA PRO A 130 -1.38 21.39 0.18
C PRO A 130 -0.30 21.00 1.18
N SER A 131 0.08 21.94 2.07
CA SER A 131 0.93 21.67 3.22
C SER A 131 0.07 21.80 4.47
N ASN A 132 -0.34 20.68 5.03
CA ASN A 132 -1.22 20.57 6.19
C ASN A 132 -0.60 19.61 7.21
N ASP A 133 -1.24 19.51 8.38
CA ASP A 133 -0.88 18.51 9.39
C ASP A 133 -1.04 17.08 8.85
N TRP A 134 -0.27 16.18 9.44
CA TRP A 134 -0.34 14.76 9.11
C TRP A 134 -1.73 14.17 9.37
N GLU A 135 -2.26 13.46 8.38
CA GLU A 135 -3.45 12.64 8.50
C GLU A 135 -3.12 11.16 8.30
N GLN A 136 -3.69 10.32 9.13
CA GLN A 136 -3.51 8.87 8.98
C GLN A 136 -4.07 8.38 7.63
N PRO A 137 -3.40 7.41 6.98
CA PRO A 137 -3.94 6.82 5.76
C PRO A 137 -5.33 6.21 5.95
N PRO A 138 -6.20 6.28 4.92
CA PRO A 138 -7.53 5.71 4.99
C PRO A 138 -7.48 4.19 5.14
N GLN A 139 -8.38 3.66 5.96
CA GLN A 139 -8.49 2.24 6.24
C GLN A 139 -9.27 1.53 5.13
N CYS A 140 -8.57 1.17 4.04
CA CYS A 140 -9.14 0.53 2.86
C CYS A 140 -9.23 -1.00 3.03
N MET A 141 -10.04 -1.45 3.99
CA MET A 141 -10.31 -2.86 4.29
C MET A 141 -11.75 -3.03 4.77
N PRO A 142 -12.27 -4.28 4.88
CA PRO A 142 -13.56 -4.57 5.52
C PRO A 142 -13.67 -4.01 6.93
N ASP A 143 -14.88 -3.63 7.34
CA ASP A 143 -15.12 -2.90 8.60
C ASP A 143 -14.70 -3.70 9.84
N GLU A 144 -14.77 -5.04 9.79
CA GLU A 144 -14.33 -5.93 10.87
C GLU A 144 -12.85 -5.81 11.24
N TYR A 145 -12.01 -5.25 10.36
CA TYR A 145 -10.58 -5.06 10.61
C TYR A 145 -10.22 -3.62 11.01
N LYS A 146 -11.17 -2.70 10.92
CA LYS A 146 -10.92 -1.29 11.23
C LYS A 146 -10.65 -1.09 12.71
N ALA A 147 -9.84 -0.08 13.03
CA ALA A 147 -9.45 0.29 14.37
C ALA A 147 -9.29 1.82 14.47
N GLU A 148 -9.10 2.34 15.66
CA GLU A 148 -8.82 3.77 15.86
C GLU A 148 -7.54 4.21 15.17
N CYS A 149 -6.48 3.41 15.28
CA CYS A 149 -5.20 3.63 14.61
C CYS A 149 -5.13 2.86 13.28
N SER A 150 -4.74 3.54 12.19
CA SER A 150 -4.61 2.89 10.89
C SER A 150 -3.55 1.78 10.87
N VAL A 151 -2.46 1.89 11.63
CA VAL A 151 -1.46 0.82 11.74
C VAL A 151 -2.11 -0.45 12.31
N ASP A 152 -2.92 -0.32 13.36
CA ASP A 152 -3.61 -1.47 13.97
C ASP A 152 -4.62 -2.10 13.01
N ALA A 153 -5.41 -1.27 12.32
CA ALA A 153 -6.36 -1.74 11.32
C ALA A 153 -5.68 -2.51 10.19
N TYR A 154 -4.57 -1.98 9.68
CA TYR A 154 -3.80 -2.66 8.63
C TYR A 154 -3.16 -3.96 9.13
N TRP A 155 -2.70 -4.04 10.38
CA TRP A 155 -2.21 -5.29 10.96
C TRP A 155 -3.33 -6.31 11.14
N ASN A 156 -4.49 -5.93 11.67
CA ASN A 156 -5.64 -6.82 11.80
C ASN A 156 -5.98 -7.47 10.43
N TYR A 157 -6.07 -6.64 9.40
CA TYR A 157 -6.35 -7.10 8.04
C TYR A 157 -5.22 -7.96 7.45
N TYR A 158 -3.96 -7.58 7.68
CA TYR A 158 -2.80 -8.25 7.14
C TYR A 158 -2.62 -9.64 7.74
N GLU A 159 -2.77 -9.78 9.04
CA GLU A 159 -2.68 -11.06 9.76
C GLU A 159 -3.84 -12.01 9.41
N ALA A 160 -5.05 -11.48 9.28
CA ALA A 160 -6.23 -12.30 9.00
C ALA A 160 -6.26 -12.79 7.53
N GLU A 161 -6.00 -11.89 6.56
CA GLU A 161 -6.31 -12.14 5.15
C GLU A 161 -5.06 -12.30 4.26
N LYS A 162 -3.93 -11.70 4.64
CA LYS A 162 -2.77 -11.61 3.73
C LYS A 162 -1.73 -12.70 3.92
N HIS A 163 -1.77 -13.45 5.02
CA HIS A 163 -0.88 -14.59 5.20
C HIS A 163 -1.05 -15.66 4.09
N THR A 164 -2.22 -15.73 3.45
CA THR A 164 -2.49 -16.67 2.35
C THR A 164 -1.73 -16.34 1.06
N VAL A 165 -1.19 -15.13 0.93
CA VAL A 165 -0.38 -14.74 -0.24
C VAL A 165 1.12 -14.98 -0.01
N ALA A 166 1.53 -15.36 1.20
CA ALA A 166 2.91 -15.76 1.49
C ALA A 166 3.32 -16.94 0.60
N ASN A 167 4.60 -16.96 0.20
CA ASN A 167 5.16 -18.14 -0.45
C ASN A 167 5.33 -19.27 0.58
N ALA A 168 5.44 -20.52 0.13
CA ALA A 168 5.53 -21.68 1.00
C ALA A 168 6.67 -21.60 2.04
N ASN A 169 7.73 -20.83 1.75
CA ASN A 169 8.89 -20.65 2.62
C ASN A 169 8.87 -19.34 3.42
N GLU A 170 7.81 -18.54 3.30
CA GLU A 170 7.68 -17.31 4.09
C GLU A 170 6.95 -17.61 5.39
N GLU A 171 7.57 -17.23 6.49
CA GLU A 171 6.91 -17.28 7.79
C GLU A 171 5.75 -16.30 7.87
N LYS A 172 4.71 -16.67 8.64
CA LYS A 172 3.64 -15.74 8.98
C LYS A 172 4.23 -14.54 9.73
N ILE A 173 4.09 -13.38 9.16
CA ILE A 173 4.49 -12.10 9.78
C ILE A 173 3.43 -11.73 10.80
N THR A 174 3.85 -11.43 12.03
CA THR A 174 3.00 -10.95 13.10
C THR A 174 3.52 -9.63 13.64
N ARG A 175 2.61 -8.83 14.21
CA ARG A 175 2.97 -7.56 14.86
C ARG A 175 4.00 -7.75 15.97
N GLN A 176 3.90 -8.85 16.73
CA GLN A 176 4.84 -9.17 17.79
C GLN A 176 6.25 -9.43 17.25
N LYS A 177 6.39 -10.23 16.19
CA LYS A 177 7.69 -10.48 15.53
C LYS A 177 8.32 -9.20 15.00
N LEU A 178 7.49 -8.27 14.51
CA LEU A 178 7.95 -6.97 14.08
C LEU A 178 8.56 -6.17 15.25
N TYR A 179 7.86 -6.11 16.35
CA TYR A 179 8.32 -5.40 17.55
C TYR A 179 9.64 -5.97 18.07
N GLU A 180 9.75 -7.28 18.17
CA GLU A 180 10.98 -7.98 18.56
C GLU A 180 12.14 -7.64 17.61
N LYS A 181 11.91 -7.66 16.31
CA LYS A 181 12.93 -7.33 15.31
C LYS A 181 13.35 -5.84 15.39
N SER A 182 12.43 -4.93 15.65
CA SER A 182 12.75 -3.51 15.81
C SER A 182 13.63 -3.21 17.03
N ILE A 183 13.49 -4.01 18.10
CA ILE A 183 14.35 -3.92 19.30
C ILE A 183 15.76 -4.41 18.97
N ILE A 184 15.88 -5.55 18.27
CA ILE A 184 17.17 -6.12 17.89
C ILE A 184 17.93 -5.17 16.96
N ASP A 185 17.27 -4.59 15.96
CA ASP A 185 17.91 -3.64 15.03
C ASP A 185 18.43 -2.38 15.73
N ARG A 186 17.74 -1.92 16.78
CA ARG A 186 18.21 -0.78 17.61
C ARG A 186 19.39 -1.12 18.51
N SER A 187 19.46 -2.37 18.99
CA SER A 187 20.58 -2.82 19.87
C SER A 187 21.88 -3.09 19.10
N ILE A 188 21.83 -3.27 17.79
CA ILE A 188 23.00 -3.48 16.92
C ILE A 188 23.55 -2.13 16.38
N SER A 189 22.77 -1.05 16.46
CA SER A 189 23.13 0.28 15.96
C SER A 189 23.79 1.18 17.01
N VAL A 190 24.20 0.63 18.17
CA VAL A 190 24.95 1.30 19.27
C VAL A 190 26.44 0.80 19.25
#